data_e240356e9f55c4790e1b8c5f92502ccb
#
_entry.id   e240356e9f55c4790e1b8c5f92502ccb
#
_cell.length_a   1.000
_cell.length_b   1.000
_cell.length_c   1.000
_cell.angle_alpha   90.00
_cell.angle_beta   90.00
_cell.angle_gamma   90.00
#
_symmetry.space_group_name_H-M   'P 1'
#
loop_
_entity.id
_entity.type
_entity.pdbx_description
1 polymer ?
#
loop_
_entity_poly.entity_id
_entity_poly.type
_entity_poly.pdbx_seq_one_letter_code
_entity_poly.pdbx_strand_id
1 'polypeptide(L)'
;MKIIDAHMHYFNVEGFVEVAKRAGYENTAACWQQICQDNNIAFSVAMGNTAYTSSRYGGVPPRLIDLAAPYDEEQYNQPHNMGYCMGVASEEITEANAAQTAQEFAHYITQPHCLGI
;
A
#
# COMPACT_ATOMS: atom_id res chain seq x y z
N MET A 1 9.80 -24.06 0.87
CA MET A 1 10.49 -22.83 1.31
C MET A 1 9.44 -21.74 1.43
N LYS A 2 9.44 -20.96 2.52
CA LYS A 2 8.55 -19.79 2.66
C LYS A 2 9.17 -18.57 1.98
N ILE A 3 8.34 -17.78 1.32
CA ILE A 3 8.72 -16.58 0.58
C ILE A 3 8.18 -15.35 1.32
N ILE A 4 8.94 -14.27 1.32
CA ILE A 4 8.44 -12.93 1.65
C ILE A 4 8.46 -12.12 0.36
N ASP A 5 7.30 -11.62 -0.05
CA ASP A 5 7.22 -10.65 -1.14
C ASP A 5 7.49 -9.26 -0.57
N ALA A 6 8.68 -8.76 -0.80
CA ALA A 6 9.17 -7.53 -0.20
C ALA A 6 8.80 -6.26 -0.97
N HIS A 7 8.09 -6.36 -2.09
CA HIS A 7 7.68 -5.19 -2.87
C HIS A 7 6.50 -5.50 -3.77
N MET A 8 5.33 -5.08 -3.34
CA MET A 8 4.12 -5.17 -4.14
C MET A 8 3.28 -3.91 -3.99
N HIS A 9 2.28 -3.76 -4.84
CA HIS A 9 1.25 -2.73 -4.70
C HIS A 9 -0.10 -3.38 -4.51
N TYR A 10 -0.80 -2.97 -3.47
CA TYR A 10 -2.13 -3.45 -3.13
C TYR A 10 -2.96 -2.29 -2.58
N PHE A 11 -4.01 -1.93 -3.30
CA PHE A 11 -4.92 -0.87 -2.89
C PHE A 11 -6.37 -1.25 -3.22
N ASN A 12 -7.28 -0.93 -2.33
CA ASN A 12 -8.71 -1.12 -2.56
C ASN A 12 -9.28 0.09 -3.34
N VAL A 13 -8.84 0.26 -4.57
CA VAL A 13 -9.29 1.33 -5.46
C VAL A 13 -9.64 0.78 -6.84
N GLU A 14 -10.55 1.45 -7.54
CA GLU A 14 -11.11 0.99 -8.81
C GLU A 14 -10.03 0.64 -9.85
N GLY A 15 -8.99 1.45 -9.96
CA GLY A 15 -7.91 1.20 -10.91
C GLY A 15 -7.19 -0.12 -10.66
N PHE A 16 -6.99 -0.51 -9.40
CA PHE A 16 -6.39 -1.81 -9.04
C PHE A 16 -7.36 -2.97 -9.23
N VAL A 17 -8.66 -2.76 -8.99
CA VAL A 17 -9.71 -3.75 -9.31
C VAL A 17 -9.68 -4.11 -10.80
N GLU A 18 -9.62 -3.11 -11.67
CA GLU A 18 -9.55 -3.32 -13.12
C GLU A 18 -8.25 -3.99 -13.58
N VAL A 19 -7.12 -3.69 -12.95
CA VAL A 19 -5.84 -4.35 -13.23
C VAL A 19 -5.91 -5.83 -12.84
N ALA A 20 -6.40 -6.14 -11.64
CA ALA A 20 -6.55 -7.52 -11.18
C ALA A 20 -7.48 -8.32 -12.11
N LYS A 21 -8.63 -7.76 -12.45
CA LYS A 21 -9.61 -8.38 -13.34
C LYS A 21 -9.01 -8.71 -14.72
N ARG A 22 -8.23 -7.80 -15.30
CA ARG A 22 -7.53 -8.07 -16.57
C ARG A 22 -6.49 -9.17 -16.47
N ALA A 23 -5.91 -9.36 -15.29
CA ALA A 23 -4.98 -10.45 -14.99
C ALA A 23 -5.68 -11.77 -14.62
N GLY A 24 -7.01 -11.80 -14.56
CA GLY A 24 -7.80 -12.97 -14.19
C GLY A 24 -7.96 -13.19 -12.69
N TYR A 25 -7.77 -12.13 -11.88
CA TYR A 25 -7.87 -12.18 -10.43
C TYR A 25 -8.92 -11.19 -9.91
N GLU A 26 -9.28 -11.37 -8.63
CA GLU A 26 -10.05 -10.38 -7.88
C GLU A 26 -9.10 -9.56 -6.98
N ASN A 27 -9.36 -8.25 -6.87
CA ASN A 27 -8.62 -7.38 -5.95
C ASN A 27 -9.23 -7.45 -4.55
N THR A 28 -9.13 -8.63 -3.91
CA THR A 28 -9.68 -8.91 -2.59
C THR A 28 -8.63 -9.55 -1.68
N ALA A 29 -8.77 -9.35 -0.37
CA ALA A 29 -7.90 -10.00 0.61
C ALA A 29 -7.97 -11.54 0.50
N ALA A 30 -9.15 -12.10 0.25
CA ALA A 30 -9.34 -13.53 0.09
C ALA A 30 -8.58 -14.10 -1.12
N CYS A 31 -8.66 -13.40 -2.27
CA CYS A 31 -7.92 -13.79 -3.47
C CYS A 31 -6.40 -13.74 -3.22
N TRP A 32 -5.90 -12.67 -2.60
CA TRP A 32 -4.49 -12.55 -2.27
C TRP A 32 -4.03 -13.63 -1.28
N GLN A 33 -4.82 -13.93 -0.26
CA GLN A 33 -4.52 -15.01 0.70
C GLN A 33 -4.43 -16.38 0.01
N GLN A 34 -5.31 -16.65 -0.95
CA GLN A 34 -5.24 -17.88 -1.74
C GLN A 34 -3.95 -17.93 -2.58
N ILE A 35 -3.60 -16.83 -3.25
CA ILE A 35 -2.34 -16.71 -4.00
C ILE A 35 -1.14 -16.96 -3.08
N CYS A 36 -1.15 -16.40 -1.88
CA CYS A 36 -0.09 -16.60 -0.89
C CYS A 36 0.05 -18.08 -0.50
N GLN A 37 -1.05 -18.77 -0.27
CA GLN A 37 -1.07 -20.20 0.08
C GLN A 37 -0.50 -21.05 -1.07
N ASP A 38 -0.98 -20.83 -2.29
CA ASP A 38 -0.60 -21.60 -3.47
C ASP A 38 0.88 -21.43 -3.82
N ASN A 39 1.46 -20.27 -3.50
CA ASN A 39 2.85 -19.92 -3.83
C ASN A 39 3.80 -19.90 -2.62
N ASN A 40 3.37 -20.35 -1.45
CA ASN A 40 4.16 -20.34 -0.21
C ASN A 40 4.64 -18.94 0.23
N ILE A 41 3.87 -17.89 -0.06
CA ILE A 41 4.15 -16.53 0.38
C ILE A 41 3.66 -16.39 1.84
N ALA A 42 4.60 -16.21 2.75
CA ALA A 42 4.29 -16.11 4.17
C ALA A 42 3.87 -14.69 4.59
N PHE A 43 4.42 -13.70 3.93
CA PHE A 43 4.20 -12.29 4.22
C PHE A 43 4.47 -11.43 2.99
N SER A 44 3.78 -10.30 2.89
CA SER A 44 3.93 -9.34 1.80
C SER A 44 4.15 -7.94 2.33
N VAL A 45 4.90 -7.12 1.60
CA VAL A 45 5.12 -5.71 1.90
C VAL A 45 4.50 -4.87 0.80
N ALA A 46 3.39 -4.21 1.10
CA ALA A 46 2.78 -3.26 0.19
C ALA A 46 3.54 -1.93 0.22
N MET A 47 3.96 -1.47 -0.94
CA MET A 47 4.64 -0.18 -1.07
C MET A 47 3.62 0.95 -1.19
N GLY A 48 3.95 2.08 -0.58
CA GLY A 48 3.14 3.27 -0.64
C GLY A 48 2.90 3.75 -2.08
N ASN A 49 1.78 4.43 -2.26
CA ASN A 49 1.41 5.01 -3.53
C ASN A 49 2.11 6.37 -3.69
N THR A 50 2.41 6.76 -4.89
CA THR A 50 2.97 8.07 -5.23
C THR A 50 1.99 8.85 -6.09
N ALA A 51 2.25 10.14 -6.30
CA ALA A 51 1.45 10.95 -7.22
C ALA A 51 1.38 10.32 -8.63
N TYR A 52 2.48 9.74 -9.10
CA TYR A 52 2.52 9.01 -10.37
C TYR A 52 1.61 7.78 -10.37
N THR A 53 1.66 6.97 -9.32
CA THR A 53 0.81 5.79 -9.20
C THR A 53 -0.66 6.19 -9.12
N SER A 54 -0.99 7.21 -8.32
CA SER A 54 -2.35 7.74 -8.19
C SER A 54 -2.90 8.26 -9.52
N SER A 55 -2.10 9.01 -10.29
CA SER A 55 -2.52 9.54 -11.60
C SER A 55 -2.74 8.43 -12.63
N ARG A 56 -1.92 7.36 -12.57
CA ARG A 56 -1.99 6.25 -13.53
C ARG A 56 -3.17 5.33 -13.29
N TYR A 57 -3.48 5.03 -12.03
CA TYR A 57 -4.50 4.03 -11.68
C TYR A 57 -5.82 4.64 -11.21
N GLY A 58 -5.85 5.93 -10.94
CA GLY A 58 -7.04 6.63 -10.41
C GLY A 58 -7.42 6.21 -8.98
N GLY A 59 -8.14 7.00 -8.29
CA GLY A 59 -8.83 6.61 -7.08
C GLY A 59 -8.18 7.01 -5.74
N VAL A 60 -6.87 7.14 -5.64
CA VAL A 60 -6.24 7.70 -4.42
C VAL A 60 -5.74 9.10 -4.75
N PRO A 61 -6.26 10.15 -4.11
CA PRO A 61 -5.73 11.50 -4.30
C PRO A 61 -4.25 11.53 -3.91
N PRO A 62 -3.40 12.17 -4.69
CA PRO A 62 -2.00 12.36 -4.30
C PRO A 62 -1.95 13.12 -2.99
N ARG A 63 -1.15 12.64 -2.07
CA ARG A 63 -0.83 13.28 -0.79
C ARG A 63 0.67 13.36 -0.68
N LEU A 64 1.16 14.31 0.10
CA LEU A 64 2.59 14.37 0.44
C LEU A 64 3.05 13.08 1.10
N ILE A 65 2.21 12.51 1.94
CA ILE A 65 2.37 11.18 2.49
C ILE A 65 1.24 10.33 1.92
N ASP A 66 1.58 9.48 0.99
CA ASP A 66 0.64 8.50 0.50
C ASP A 66 0.79 7.24 1.34
N LEU A 67 -0.09 7.13 2.27
CA LEU A 67 -0.22 5.91 3.05
C LEU A 67 -0.76 4.84 2.12
N ALA A 68 -0.05 3.74 2.00
CA ALA A 68 -0.68 2.50 1.62
C ALA A 68 -1.66 2.14 2.74
N ALA A 69 -2.72 2.82 2.84
CA ALA A 69 -3.79 2.82 3.81
C ALA A 69 -3.39 2.34 5.23
N PRO A 70 -3.68 3.05 6.29
CA PRO A 70 -3.53 2.47 7.61
C PRO A 70 -4.20 1.10 7.59
N TYR A 71 -3.51 0.10 8.11
CA TYR A 71 -4.01 -1.27 8.14
C TYR A 71 -5.43 -1.30 8.76
N ASP A 72 -6.39 -1.52 7.94
CA ASP A 72 -7.79 -1.66 8.31
C ASP A 72 -8.41 -2.69 7.35
N GLU A 73 -8.50 -3.92 7.81
CA GLU A 73 -9.04 -5.03 7.03
C GLU A 73 -10.46 -4.75 6.53
N GLU A 74 -11.26 -4.06 7.33
CA GLU A 74 -12.65 -3.79 7.03
C GLU A 74 -12.79 -2.68 5.98
N GLN A 75 -12.09 -1.57 6.17
CA GLN A 75 -12.19 -0.41 5.29
C GLN A 75 -11.41 -0.61 3.98
N TYR A 76 -10.22 -1.21 4.05
CA TYR A 76 -9.32 -1.30 2.90
C TYR A 76 -9.21 -2.71 2.34
N ASN A 77 -9.92 -3.68 2.92
CA ASN A 77 -9.87 -5.07 2.49
C ASN A 77 -8.43 -5.63 2.44
N GLN A 78 -7.62 -5.22 3.40
CA GLN A 78 -6.20 -5.55 3.41
C GLN A 78 -5.93 -6.90 4.08
N PRO A 79 -5.11 -7.78 3.49
CA PRO A 79 -4.79 -9.08 4.07
C PRO A 79 -4.03 -8.95 5.40
N HIS A 80 -4.33 -9.80 6.37
CA HIS A 80 -3.66 -9.82 7.68
C HIS A 80 -2.18 -10.21 7.62
N ASN A 81 -1.74 -10.88 6.56
CA ASN A 81 -0.33 -11.26 6.33
C ASN A 81 0.42 -10.22 5.46
N MET A 82 -0.01 -8.98 5.52
CA MET A 82 0.56 -7.88 4.78
C MET A 82 0.93 -6.73 5.72
N GLY A 83 2.15 -6.23 5.58
CA GLY A 83 2.54 -4.93 6.10
C GLY A 83 2.67 -3.91 4.98
N TYR A 84 2.89 -2.67 5.32
CA TYR A 84 3.02 -1.61 4.32
C TYR A 84 4.19 -0.68 4.63
N CYS A 85 4.75 -0.09 3.57
CA CYS A 85 5.64 1.05 3.67
C CYS A 85 4.89 2.30 3.20
N MET A 86 5.11 3.41 3.88
CA MET A 86 4.55 4.70 3.47
C MET A 86 5.26 5.20 2.21
N GLY A 87 4.51 5.80 1.30
CA GLY A 87 5.06 6.51 0.16
C GLY A 87 5.10 8.02 0.41
N VAL A 88 5.99 8.69 -0.30
CA VAL A 88 6.07 10.15 -0.30
C VAL A 88 6.28 10.67 -1.72
N ALA A 89 5.51 11.69 -2.09
CA ALA A 89 5.76 12.46 -3.31
C ALA A 89 6.89 13.47 -3.02
N SER A 90 8.12 13.03 -3.20
CA SER A 90 9.30 13.80 -2.83
C SER A 90 9.41 15.14 -3.55
N GLU A 91 8.86 15.23 -4.75
CA GLU A 91 8.78 16.44 -5.58
C GLU A 91 7.86 17.52 -5.00
N GLU A 92 6.97 17.15 -4.08
CA GLU A 92 6.04 18.08 -3.42
C GLU A 92 6.55 18.56 -2.06
N ILE A 93 7.69 18.02 -1.59
CA ILE A 93 8.30 18.46 -0.32
C ILE A 93 9.05 19.76 -0.56
N THR A 94 8.72 20.75 0.27
CA THR A 94 9.32 22.07 0.28
C THR A 94 9.83 22.42 1.68
N GLU A 95 10.64 23.47 1.81
CA GLU A 95 11.04 23.96 3.12
C GLU A 95 9.86 24.34 4.02
N ALA A 96 8.75 24.79 3.42
CA ALA A 96 7.57 25.22 4.15
C ALA A 96 6.77 24.05 4.76
N ASN A 97 6.81 22.86 4.16
CA ASN A 97 6.01 21.72 4.59
C ASN A 97 6.85 20.56 5.17
N ALA A 98 8.16 20.60 5.05
CA ALA A 98 9.04 19.49 5.45
C ALA A 98 8.88 19.10 6.94
N ALA A 99 8.75 20.09 7.84
CA ALA A 99 8.59 19.82 9.26
C ALA A 99 7.24 19.14 9.57
N GLN A 100 6.17 19.58 8.93
CA GLN A 100 4.85 18.94 9.06
C GLN A 100 4.88 17.53 8.49
N THR A 101 5.46 17.32 7.32
CA THR A 101 5.61 16.01 6.69
C THR A 101 6.37 15.05 7.60
N ALA A 102 7.47 15.50 8.22
CA ALA A 102 8.23 14.69 9.17
C ALA A 102 7.41 14.28 10.41
N GLN A 103 6.57 15.19 10.92
CA GLN A 103 5.67 14.87 12.04
C GLN A 103 4.60 13.85 11.66
N GLU A 104 4.05 13.93 10.48
CA GLU A 104 3.10 12.96 9.95
C GLU A 104 3.74 11.58 9.81
N PHE A 105 4.96 11.49 9.25
CA PHE A 105 5.71 10.23 9.21
C PHE A 105 5.96 9.65 10.60
N ALA A 106 6.38 10.49 11.56
CA ALA A 106 6.61 10.05 12.93
C ALA A 106 5.35 9.50 13.61
N HIS A 107 4.18 10.03 13.26
CA HIS A 107 2.90 9.50 13.71
C HIS A 107 2.58 8.16 13.06
N TYR A 108 2.64 8.09 11.74
CA TYR A 108 2.17 6.91 11.01
C TYR A 108 3.11 5.70 11.11
N ILE A 109 4.42 5.91 11.29
CA ILE A 109 5.37 4.78 11.48
C ILE A 109 5.09 3.97 12.76
N THR A 110 4.33 4.54 13.69
CA THR A 110 3.92 3.84 14.91
C THR A 110 2.62 3.03 14.75
N GLN A 111 1.96 3.13 13.60
CA GLN A 111 0.70 2.42 13.36
C GLN A 111 0.94 0.91 13.15
N PRO A 112 -0.05 0.08 13.49
CA PRO A 112 0.04 -1.35 13.24
C PRO A 112 0.37 -1.66 11.78
N HIS A 113 1.22 -2.68 11.58
CA HIS A 113 1.62 -3.15 10.25
C HIS A 113 2.40 -2.14 9.37
N CYS A 114 2.68 -0.94 9.84
CA CYS A 114 3.63 -0.05 9.18
C CYS A 114 5.06 -0.56 9.39
N LEU A 115 5.77 -0.80 8.30
CA LEU A 115 7.12 -1.39 8.31
C LEU A 115 8.21 -0.34 8.04
N GLY A 116 7.84 0.82 7.47
CA GLY A 116 8.80 1.86 7.10
C GLY A 116 8.27 2.85 6.07
N ILE A 117 9.20 3.46 5.37
CA ILE A 117 8.99 4.46 4.33
C ILE A 117 9.61 3.97 3.04
#